data_74924cead3aa6c0c209f6c8db8d4544e
#
_entry.id   74924cead3aa6c0c209f6c8db8d4544e
#
_cell.length_a   1.000
_cell.length_b   1.000
_cell.length_c   1.000
_cell.angle_alpha   90.00
_cell.angle_beta   90.00
_cell.angle_gamma   90.00
#
_symmetry.space_group_name_H-M   'P 1'
#
loop_
_entity.id
_entity.type
_entity.pdbx_description
1 polymer ?
#
loop_
_entity_poly.entity_id
_entity_poly.type
_entity_poly.pdbx_seq_one_letter_code
_entity_poly.pdbx_strand_id
1 'polypeptide(L)'
;MQTLTNLAEQYRTVRQMTEKICSPLQIEDYVVQPIIDVSPPKWHLAHTTWFFETFILKPYSPHYKEYHPDFSFLFNSYYENVGKRVMRPNRGNMTRPTVAEVYAYRKYVDEHITVFLENTVLNKDLEDLCQLGFNHEQQHQELLVTDLKYILGGNPLFPALLETPFTPPSVKALKTRYLEVEEGIYTIGYQGDAFHFDNELGVHKVYLQASVWRSIFNFTLDVHVSETFEVSETFAARLKNSSFIITQWQPFT
;
A
#
# COMPACT_ATOMS: atom_id res chain seq x y z
N MET A 1 25.90 8.89 5.09
CA MET A 1 25.51 7.99 6.18
C MET A 1 24.06 8.30 6.52
N GLN A 2 23.09 7.61 5.91
CA GLN A 2 21.72 7.61 6.39
C GLN A 2 21.75 6.76 7.64
N THR A 3 21.41 7.34 8.76
CA THR A 3 21.54 6.73 10.08
C THR A 3 20.52 5.61 10.26
N LEU A 4 20.94 4.50 10.87
CA LEU A 4 20.08 3.36 11.31
C LEU A 4 18.78 3.82 12.01
N THR A 5 18.80 4.95 12.66
CA THR A 5 17.65 5.63 13.29
C THR A 5 16.52 5.95 12.30
N ASN A 6 16.82 6.11 11.02
CA ASN A 6 15.81 6.50 10.03
C ASN A 6 14.92 5.32 9.60
N LEU A 7 15.45 4.10 9.42
CA LEU A 7 14.66 2.96 8.95
C LEU A 7 13.66 2.45 10.00
N ALA A 8 14.06 2.40 11.27
CA ALA A 8 13.15 2.00 12.35
C ALA A 8 12.02 3.03 12.54
N GLU A 9 12.30 4.32 12.37
CA GLU A 9 11.28 5.38 12.43
C GLU A 9 10.34 5.33 11.22
N GLN A 10 10.88 5.14 10.02
CA GLN A 10 10.08 4.95 8.81
C GLN A 10 9.17 3.72 8.95
N TYR A 11 9.71 2.60 9.45
CA TYR A 11 8.92 1.41 9.74
C TYR A 11 7.72 1.73 10.64
N ARG A 12 7.99 2.33 11.82
CA ARG A 12 6.92 2.68 12.78
C ARG A 12 5.86 3.58 12.14
N THR A 13 6.30 4.59 11.38
CA THR A 13 5.40 5.54 10.72
C THR A 13 4.47 4.84 9.73
N VAL A 14 5.02 3.97 8.88
CA VAL A 14 4.24 3.21 7.91
C VAL A 14 3.25 2.27 8.61
N ARG A 15 3.70 1.56 9.64
CA ARG A 15 2.87 0.62 10.41
C ARG A 15 1.71 1.33 11.13
N GLN A 16 2.00 2.44 11.79
CA GLN A 16 0.98 3.25 12.48
C GLN A 16 -0.08 3.81 11.53
N MET A 17 0.31 4.17 10.31
CA MET A 17 -0.65 4.66 9.32
C MET A 17 -1.69 3.60 8.96
N THR A 18 -1.29 2.34 8.77
CA THR A 18 -2.23 1.23 8.51
C THR A 18 -3.22 1.05 9.66
N GLU A 19 -2.74 1.12 10.91
CA GLU A 19 -3.60 1.03 12.10
C GLU A 19 -4.54 2.23 12.21
N LYS A 20 -4.04 3.44 11.91
CA LYS A 20 -4.86 4.65 11.88
C LYS A 20 -6.00 4.57 10.86
N ILE A 21 -5.76 4.00 9.68
CA ILE A 21 -6.80 3.76 8.67
C ILE A 21 -7.87 2.80 9.21
N CYS A 22 -7.45 1.78 9.97
CA CYS A 22 -8.36 0.78 10.54
C CYS A 22 -9.07 1.24 11.83
N SER A 23 -8.57 2.26 12.51
CA SER A 23 -9.04 2.64 13.85
C SER A 23 -10.54 3.00 13.95
N PRO A 24 -11.20 3.54 12.90
CA PRO A 24 -12.64 3.82 12.96
C PRO A 24 -13.54 2.60 12.77
N LEU A 25 -12.98 1.45 12.36
CA LEU A 25 -13.76 0.28 11.98
C LEU A 25 -14.36 -0.43 13.18
N GLN A 26 -15.58 -0.93 13.01
CA GLN A 26 -16.16 -1.91 13.91
C GLN A 26 -15.54 -3.29 13.65
N ILE A 27 -15.57 -4.17 14.66
CA ILE A 27 -14.98 -5.52 14.58
C ILE A 27 -15.51 -6.30 13.37
N GLU A 28 -16.79 -6.13 13.07
CA GLU A 28 -17.50 -6.81 11.99
C GLU A 28 -16.99 -6.37 10.61
N ASP A 29 -16.54 -5.13 10.46
CA ASP A 29 -16.03 -4.59 9.19
C ASP A 29 -14.75 -5.29 8.72
N TYR A 30 -13.98 -5.82 9.69
CA TYR A 30 -12.67 -6.43 9.41
C TYR A 30 -12.72 -7.74 8.63
N VAL A 31 -13.89 -8.40 8.54
CA VAL A 31 -14.00 -9.73 7.94
C VAL A 31 -14.81 -9.76 6.64
N VAL A 32 -15.38 -8.64 6.25
CA VAL A 32 -16.30 -8.56 5.10
C VAL A 32 -15.52 -8.63 3.79
N GLN A 33 -15.96 -9.49 2.88
CA GLN A 33 -15.51 -9.58 1.49
C GLN A 33 -16.73 -9.65 0.57
N PRO A 34 -17.28 -8.50 0.13
CA PRO A 34 -18.50 -8.48 -0.67
C PRO A 34 -18.34 -9.00 -2.08
N ILE A 35 -17.15 -8.88 -2.64
CA ILE A 35 -16.77 -9.41 -3.96
C ILE A 35 -15.34 -9.94 -3.93
N ILE A 36 -14.98 -10.72 -4.94
CA ILE A 36 -13.67 -11.37 -5.07
C ILE A 36 -12.50 -10.38 -5.12
N ASP A 37 -12.70 -9.19 -5.66
CA ASP A 37 -11.66 -8.19 -5.84
C ASP A 37 -11.34 -7.39 -4.56
N VAL A 38 -12.23 -7.41 -3.59
CA VAL A 38 -12.07 -6.80 -2.27
C VAL A 38 -11.42 -7.79 -1.32
N SER A 39 -10.46 -7.35 -0.52
CA SER A 39 -9.90 -8.13 0.58
C SER A 39 -10.34 -7.56 1.92
N PRO A 40 -10.63 -8.42 2.92
CA PRO A 40 -10.98 -7.95 4.25
C PRO A 40 -9.87 -7.11 4.89
N PRO A 41 -10.16 -6.06 5.64
CA PRO A 41 -9.17 -5.26 6.37
C PRO A 41 -8.22 -6.10 7.24
N LYS A 42 -8.77 -7.12 7.90
CA LYS A 42 -7.98 -8.09 8.69
C LYS A 42 -6.90 -8.78 7.85
N TRP A 43 -7.22 -9.10 6.60
CA TRP A 43 -6.25 -9.74 5.72
C TRP A 43 -5.12 -8.77 5.34
N HIS A 44 -5.40 -7.51 5.05
CA HIS A 44 -4.37 -6.50 4.76
C HIS A 44 -3.40 -6.33 5.93
N LEU A 45 -3.92 -6.15 7.15
CA LEU A 45 -3.11 -6.04 8.37
C LEU A 45 -2.16 -7.23 8.55
N ALA A 46 -2.67 -8.43 8.37
CA ALA A 46 -1.88 -9.63 8.56
C ALA A 46 -0.91 -9.90 7.40
N HIS A 47 -1.30 -9.59 6.15
CA HIS A 47 -0.46 -9.79 4.97
C HIS A 47 0.78 -8.90 4.98
N THR A 48 0.64 -7.62 5.32
CA THR A 48 1.79 -6.73 5.43
C THR A 48 2.70 -7.11 6.60
N THR A 49 2.14 -7.65 7.68
CA THR A 49 2.91 -8.21 8.80
C THR A 49 3.67 -9.46 8.39
N TRP A 50 3.00 -10.36 7.68
CA TRP A 50 3.60 -11.59 7.13
C TRP A 50 4.79 -11.29 6.21
N PHE A 51 4.75 -10.20 5.44
CA PHE A 51 5.86 -9.79 4.58
C PHE A 51 7.13 -9.56 5.42
N PHE A 52 7.05 -8.73 6.45
CA PHE A 52 8.19 -8.43 7.31
C PHE A 52 8.70 -9.66 8.07
N GLU A 53 7.80 -10.50 8.58
CA GLU A 53 8.17 -11.75 9.24
C GLU A 53 8.91 -12.68 8.29
N THR A 54 8.34 -12.91 7.10
CA THR A 54 8.82 -13.92 6.16
C THR A 54 10.11 -13.51 5.48
N PHE A 55 10.22 -12.26 5.05
CA PHE A 55 11.34 -11.83 4.22
C PHE A 55 12.46 -11.13 4.99
N ILE A 56 12.19 -10.66 6.20
CA ILE A 56 13.20 -9.97 7.02
C ILE A 56 13.54 -10.77 8.27
N LEU A 57 12.59 -11.01 9.18
CA LEU A 57 12.92 -11.63 10.47
C LEU A 57 13.38 -13.09 10.34
N LYS A 58 12.66 -13.91 9.59
CA LYS A 58 13.00 -15.35 9.47
C LYS A 58 14.37 -15.57 8.85
N PRO A 59 14.80 -14.86 7.77
CA PRO A 59 16.12 -15.07 7.18
C PRO A 59 17.26 -14.39 7.92
N TYR A 60 17.02 -13.21 8.53
CA TYR A 60 18.09 -12.33 9.00
C TYR A 60 18.18 -12.20 10.53
N SER A 61 17.22 -12.75 11.28
CA SER A 61 17.23 -12.76 12.75
C SER A 61 17.34 -14.17 13.30
N PRO A 62 18.56 -14.67 13.63
CA PRO A 62 18.80 -16.08 13.96
C PRO A 62 18.02 -16.64 15.17
N HIS A 63 17.58 -15.76 16.07
CA HIS A 63 16.84 -16.13 17.27
C HIS A 63 15.35 -15.87 17.18
N TYR A 64 14.88 -15.37 16.03
CA TYR A 64 13.47 -15.11 15.79
C TYR A 64 12.68 -16.41 15.75
N LYS A 65 11.55 -16.43 16.46
CA LYS A 65 10.60 -17.54 16.40
C LYS A 65 9.35 -17.07 15.67
N GLU A 66 8.97 -17.82 14.65
CA GLU A 66 7.74 -17.58 13.91
C GLU A 66 6.54 -17.53 14.86
N TYR A 67 5.68 -16.53 14.67
CA TYR A 67 4.54 -16.33 15.55
C TYR A 67 3.53 -17.48 15.50
N HIS A 68 3.19 -17.95 14.31
CA HIS A 68 2.25 -19.05 14.10
C HIS A 68 2.54 -19.78 12.79
N PRO A 69 2.66 -21.12 12.78
CA PRO A 69 3.07 -21.88 11.60
C PRO A 69 2.10 -21.77 10.41
N ASP A 70 0.79 -21.57 10.66
CA ASP A 70 -0.20 -21.49 9.61
C ASP A 70 -0.32 -20.07 8.98
N PHE A 71 0.29 -19.05 9.59
CA PHE A 71 0.13 -17.67 9.10
C PHE A 71 0.83 -17.45 7.77
N SER A 72 1.88 -18.22 7.49
CA SER A 72 2.51 -18.20 6.17
C SER A 72 1.56 -18.67 5.07
N PHE A 73 0.74 -19.69 5.33
CA PHE A 73 -0.30 -20.13 4.39
C PHE A 73 -1.46 -19.14 4.30
N LEU A 74 -1.94 -18.61 5.43
CA LEU A 74 -3.13 -17.77 5.48
C LEU A 74 -2.92 -16.40 4.80
N PHE A 75 -1.72 -15.83 4.96
CA PHE A 75 -1.45 -14.45 4.57
C PHE A 75 -0.49 -14.28 3.39
N ASN A 76 0.03 -15.38 2.82
CA ASN A 76 0.71 -15.37 1.53
C ASN A 76 -0.26 -14.96 0.41
N SER A 77 0.22 -14.21 -0.58
CA SER A 77 -0.57 -13.79 -1.75
C SER A 77 -0.08 -14.43 -3.05
N TYR A 78 0.85 -13.78 -3.74
CA TYR A 78 1.34 -14.22 -5.05
C TYR A 78 2.71 -14.89 -5.03
N TYR A 79 3.30 -15.03 -3.86
CA TYR A 79 4.65 -15.57 -3.71
C TYR A 79 4.61 -17.11 -3.74
N GLU A 80 4.55 -17.67 -4.94
CA GLU A 80 4.50 -19.14 -5.13
C GLU A 80 5.74 -19.85 -4.57
N ASN A 81 6.88 -19.16 -4.56
CA ASN A 81 8.13 -19.67 -3.98
C ASN A 81 8.07 -19.84 -2.45
N VAL A 82 7.12 -19.19 -1.78
CA VAL A 82 6.96 -19.30 -0.31
C VAL A 82 6.05 -20.47 0.07
N GLY A 83 5.22 -20.96 -0.84
CA GLY A 83 4.36 -22.12 -0.62
C GLY A 83 2.88 -21.88 -0.91
N LYS A 84 2.02 -22.77 -0.38
CA LYS A 84 0.57 -22.70 -0.56
C LYS A 84 0.00 -21.40 0.03
N ARG A 85 -1.15 -20.97 -0.51
CA ARG A 85 -1.85 -19.76 -0.08
C ARG A 85 -3.36 -19.96 -0.03
N VAL A 86 -4.05 -19.12 0.73
CA VAL A 86 -5.50 -18.98 0.64
C VAL A 86 -5.83 -18.22 -0.64
N MET A 87 -6.68 -18.81 -1.48
CA MET A 87 -7.13 -18.16 -2.70
C MET A 87 -7.93 -16.90 -2.40
N ARG A 88 -7.73 -15.84 -3.20
CA ARG A 88 -8.36 -14.53 -2.98
C ARG A 88 -9.87 -14.58 -2.73
N PRO A 89 -10.69 -15.37 -3.47
CA PRO A 89 -12.13 -15.50 -3.22
C PRO A 89 -12.50 -16.01 -1.83
N ASN A 90 -11.57 -16.66 -1.14
CA ASN A 90 -11.82 -17.31 0.15
C ASN A 90 -11.33 -16.50 1.35
N ARG A 91 -10.81 -15.28 1.14
CA ARG A 91 -10.31 -14.43 2.22
C ARG A 91 -11.40 -14.03 3.20
N GLY A 92 -12.62 -13.80 2.71
CA GLY A 92 -13.79 -13.52 3.55
C GLY A 92 -14.29 -14.69 4.41
N ASN A 93 -13.88 -15.93 4.08
CA ASN A 93 -14.22 -17.11 4.85
C ASN A 93 -13.35 -17.30 6.10
N MET A 94 -12.27 -16.50 6.23
CA MET A 94 -11.32 -16.63 7.33
C MET A 94 -11.86 -15.96 8.60
N THR A 95 -12.69 -16.65 9.36
CA THR A 95 -13.14 -16.19 10.68
C THR A 95 -12.04 -16.33 11.74
N ARG A 96 -11.01 -17.12 11.46
CA ARG A 96 -9.79 -17.29 12.28
C ARG A 96 -8.56 -17.02 11.40
N PRO A 97 -7.53 -16.37 11.98
CA PRO A 97 -7.48 -15.79 13.34
C PRO A 97 -8.50 -14.67 13.53
N THR A 98 -8.82 -14.38 14.78
CA THR A 98 -9.63 -13.21 15.17
C THR A 98 -8.90 -11.90 14.86
N VAL A 99 -9.61 -10.78 14.87
CA VAL A 99 -9.00 -9.44 14.72
C VAL A 99 -7.97 -9.20 15.83
N ALA A 100 -8.30 -9.56 17.07
CA ALA A 100 -7.38 -9.41 18.20
C ALA A 100 -6.09 -10.24 18.03
N GLU A 101 -6.18 -11.46 17.52
CA GLU A 101 -5.00 -12.29 17.21
C GLU A 101 -4.16 -11.70 16.09
N VAL A 102 -4.76 -11.08 15.08
CA VAL A 102 -4.03 -10.38 14.02
C VAL A 102 -3.29 -9.16 14.56
N TYR A 103 -3.90 -8.36 15.45
CA TYR A 103 -3.22 -7.26 16.10
C TYR A 103 -2.10 -7.74 17.04
N ALA A 104 -2.30 -8.87 17.75
CA ALA A 104 -1.24 -9.47 18.56
C ALA A 104 -0.06 -9.96 17.70
N TYR A 105 -0.36 -10.58 16.55
CA TYR A 105 0.65 -10.96 15.56
C TYR A 105 1.42 -9.73 15.06
N ARG A 106 0.70 -8.69 14.67
CA ARG A 106 1.29 -7.44 14.20
C ARG A 106 2.22 -6.84 15.24
N LYS A 107 1.76 -6.71 16.48
CA LYS A 107 2.56 -6.21 17.60
C LYS A 107 3.83 -7.02 17.83
N TYR A 108 3.71 -8.35 17.82
CA TYR A 108 4.85 -9.24 17.99
C TYR A 108 5.93 -9.02 16.93
N VAL A 109 5.53 -8.96 15.67
CA VAL A 109 6.45 -8.72 14.55
C VAL A 109 7.04 -7.31 14.63
N ASP A 110 6.24 -6.29 14.96
CA ASP A 110 6.68 -4.90 15.07
C ASP A 110 7.75 -4.71 16.15
N GLU A 111 7.59 -5.37 17.30
CA GLU A 111 8.59 -5.36 18.37
C GLU A 111 9.92 -5.98 17.90
N HIS A 112 9.87 -7.10 17.21
CA HIS A 112 11.08 -7.79 16.72
C HIS A 112 11.76 -7.03 15.56
N ILE A 113 11.01 -6.49 14.61
CA ILE A 113 11.56 -5.67 13.52
C ILE A 113 12.20 -4.40 14.06
N THR A 114 11.54 -3.75 15.01
CA THR A 114 12.10 -2.52 15.63
C THR A 114 13.45 -2.80 16.29
N VAL A 115 13.53 -3.84 17.12
CA VAL A 115 14.79 -4.25 17.76
C VAL A 115 15.83 -4.65 16.72
N PHE A 116 15.43 -5.36 15.67
CA PHE A 116 16.32 -5.78 14.58
C PHE A 116 16.91 -4.57 13.85
N LEU A 117 16.09 -3.62 13.43
CA LEU A 117 16.53 -2.42 12.70
C LEU A 117 17.40 -1.48 13.54
N GLU A 118 17.16 -1.42 14.85
CA GLU A 118 17.95 -0.57 15.78
C GLU A 118 19.32 -1.16 16.14
N ASN A 119 19.48 -2.49 16.06
CA ASN A 119 20.68 -3.17 16.54
C ASN A 119 21.49 -3.87 15.42
N THR A 120 21.04 -3.85 14.17
CA THR A 120 21.70 -4.55 13.07
C THR A 120 22.28 -3.56 12.07
N VAL A 121 23.54 -3.76 11.70
CA VAL A 121 24.15 -3.05 10.56
C VAL A 121 23.65 -3.72 9.28
N LEU A 122 22.84 -2.99 8.53
CA LEU A 122 22.25 -3.49 7.31
C LEU A 122 23.22 -3.35 6.15
N ASN A 123 23.24 -4.33 5.27
CA ASN A 123 23.84 -4.19 3.95
C ASN A 123 22.79 -3.59 2.98
N LYS A 124 23.26 -3.17 1.79
CA LYS A 124 22.38 -2.51 0.81
C LYS A 124 21.18 -3.38 0.40
N ASP A 125 21.35 -4.67 0.21
CA ASP A 125 20.29 -5.57 -0.20
C ASP A 125 19.17 -5.65 0.86
N LEU A 126 19.55 -5.67 2.13
CA LEU A 126 18.59 -5.69 3.24
C LEU A 126 17.92 -4.33 3.46
N GLU A 127 18.65 -3.23 3.24
CA GLU A 127 18.05 -1.89 3.21
C GLU A 127 17.00 -1.78 2.10
N ASP A 128 17.32 -2.26 0.90
CA ASP A 128 16.40 -2.25 -0.24
C ASP A 128 15.18 -3.14 0.01
N LEU A 129 15.37 -4.28 0.67
CA LEU A 129 14.27 -5.15 1.06
C LEU A 129 13.36 -4.48 2.11
N CYS A 130 13.92 -3.75 3.07
CA CYS A 130 13.14 -2.96 4.01
C CYS A 130 12.34 -1.87 3.29
N GLN A 131 12.96 -1.14 2.35
CA GLN A 131 12.28 -0.13 1.55
C GLN A 131 11.16 -0.75 0.69
N LEU A 132 11.38 -1.93 0.12
CA LEU A 132 10.33 -2.68 -0.57
C LEU A 132 9.16 -2.98 0.38
N GLY A 133 9.45 -3.44 1.60
CA GLY A 133 8.42 -3.71 2.62
C GLY A 133 7.60 -2.47 2.99
N PHE A 134 8.25 -1.32 3.14
CA PHE A 134 7.56 -0.05 3.43
C PHE A 134 6.64 0.36 2.28
N ASN A 135 7.13 0.33 1.06
CA ASN A 135 6.33 0.67 -0.13
C ASN A 135 5.21 -0.36 -0.38
N HIS A 136 5.45 -1.64 -0.11
CA HIS A 136 4.45 -2.68 -0.18
C HIS A 136 3.30 -2.43 0.82
N GLU A 137 3.62 -2.08 2.07
CA GLU A 137 2.58 -1.74 3.04
C GLU A 137 1.83 -0.46 2.67
N GLN A 138 2.51 0.58 2.16
CA GLN A 138 1.87 1.79 1.65
C GLN A 138 0.93 1.50 0.48
N GLN A 139 1.31 0.61 -0.45
CA GLN A 139 0.41 0.12 -1.49
C GLN A 139 -0.83 -0.55 -0.89
N HIS A 140 -0.64 -1.36 0.15
CA HIS A 140 -1.75 -1.99 0.86
C HIS A 140 -2.62 -0.99 1.63
N GLN A 141 -2.11 0.17 2.07
CA GLN A 141 -2.92 1.25 2.64
C GLN A 141 -3.88 1.85 1.59
N GLU A 142 -3.41 2.07 0.36
CA GLU A 142 -4.26 2.54 -0.74
C GLU A 142 -5.35 1.51 -1.10
N LEU A 143 -4.95 0.23 -1.23
CA LEU A 143 -5.89 -0.86 -1.47
C LEU A 143 -6.92 -0.99 -0.33
N LEU A 144 -6.48 -0.89 0.91
CA LEU A 144 -7.33 -0.96 2.10
C LEU A 144 -8.40 0.14 2.08
N VAL A 145 -8.02 1.38 1.77
CA VAL A 145 -8.98 2.49 1.66
C VAL A 145 -9.99 2.24 0.53
N THR A 146 -9.53 1.72 -0.61
CA THR A 146 -10.39 1.35 -1.73
C THR A 146 -11.38 0.25 -1.33
N ASP A 147 -10.88 -0.79 -0.67
CA ASP A 147 -11.67 -1.93 -0.23
C ASP A 147 -12.69 -1.52 0.86
N LEU A 148 -12.29 -0.67 1.81
CA LEU A 148 -13.17 -0.10 2.82
C LEU A 148 -14.31 0.72 2.22
N LYS A 149 -14.01 1.56 1.21
CA LYS A 149 -15.06 2.31 0.51
C LYS A 149 -16.09 1.37 -0.13
N TYR A 150 -15.63 0.26 -0.68
CA TYR A 150 -16.54 -0.73 -1.26
C TYR A 150 -17.34 -1.48 -0.18
N ILE A 151 -16.70 -1.91 0.90
CA ILE A 151 -17.32 -2.64 2.01
C ILE A 151 -18.42 -1.77 2.65
N LEU A 152 -18.07 -0.56 3.08
CA LEU A 152 -19.00 0.34 3.76
C LEU A 152 -20.08 0.89 2.81
N GLY A 153 -19.71 1.17 1.56
CA GLY A 153 -20.64 1.61 0.53
C GLY A 153 -21.63 0.54 0.08
N GLY A 154 -21.30 -0.76 0.26
CA GLY A 154 -22.19 -1.89 0.04
C GLY A 154 -23.08 -2.22 1.24
N ASN A 155 -22.83 -1.63 2.41
CA ASN A 155 -23.66 -1.83 3.59
C ASN A 155 -25.01 -1.09 3.43
N PRO A 156 -26.17 -1.74 3.68
CA PRO A 156 -27.49 -1.11 3.55
C PRO A 156 -27.68 0.17 4.37
N LEU A 157 -26.92 0.34 5.45
CA LEU A 157 -27.00 1.52 6.32
C LEU A 157 -26.01 2.62 5.91
N PHE A 158 -25.12 2.37 4.91
CA PHE A 158 -24.12 3.31 4.44
C PHE A 158 -23.32 3.98 5.58
N PRO A 159 -22.70 3.20 6.49
CA PRO A 159 -21.99 3.78 7.62
C PRO A 159 -20.82 4.65 7.12
N ALA A 160 -20.68 5.83 7.71
CA ALA A 160 -19.55 6.69 7.43
C ALA A 160 -18.27 6.12 8.07
N LEU A 161 -17.15 6.12 7.34
CA LEU A 161 -15.85 5.74 7.90
C LEU A 161 -15.38 6.75 8.96
N LEU A 162 -15.66 8.03 8.73
CA LEU A 162 -15.32 9.12 9.65
C LEU A 162 -16.61 9.82 10.09
N GLU A 163 -16.74 10.07 11.38
CA GLU A 163 -17.92 10.74 11.95
C GLU A 163 -18.03 12.22 11.54
N THR A 164 -16.90 12.87 11.27
CA THR A 164 -16.89 14.26 10.80
C THR A 164 -17.27 14.31 9.33
N PRO A 165 -18.34 15.04 8.96
CA PRO A 165 -18.67 15.22 7.56
C PRO A 165 -17.48 15.84 6.83
N PHE A 166 -17.11 15.25 5.69
CA PHE A 166 -16.17 15.88 4.80
C PHE A 166 -16.79 17.20 4.30
N THR A 167 -16.31 18.32 4.81
CA THR A 167 -16.62 19.62 4.24
C THR A 167 -15.56 19.87 3.17
N PRO A 168 -15.91 19.76 1.88
CA PRO A 168 -14.95 20.06 0.85
C PRO A 168 -14.43 21.49 1.08
N PRO A 169 -13.12 21.69 1.06
CA PRO A 169 -12.59 23.04 1.14
C PRO A 169 -13.24 23.88 0.04
N SER A 170 -13.51 25.16 0.35
CA SER A 170 -14.03 26.11 -0.63
C SER A 170 -12.99 26.29 -1.74
N VAL A 171 -12.93 25.34 -2.64
CA VAL A 171 -12.00 25.36 -3.76
C VAL A 171 -12.58 26.27 -4.81
N LYS A 172 -11.94 27.41 -5.06
CA LYS A 172 -12.14 28.12 -6.32
C LYS A 172 -12.00 27.11 -7.44
N ALA A 173 -13.03 26.95 -8.25
CA ALA A 173 -13.04 25.99 -9.35
C ALA A 173 -11.72 26.11 -10.13
N LEU A 174 -10.87 25.12 -9.96
CA LEU A 174 -9.60 25.07 -10.68
C LEU A 174 -9.94 24.99 -12.17
N LYS A 175 -9.39 25.89 -12.95
CA LYS A 175 -9.55 25.82 -14.41
C LYS A 175 -8.98 24.50 -14.89
N THR A 176 -9.76 23.74 -15.63
CA THR A 176 -9.26 22.56 -16.33
C THR A 176 -8.00 22.92 -17.10
N ARG A 177 -6.92 22.23 -16.84
CA ARG A 177 -5.68 22.38 -17.59
C ARG A 177 -5.60 21.29 -18.64
N TYR A 178 -5.12 21.69 -19.79
CA TYR A 178 -4.80 20.79 -20.88
C TYR A 178 -3.28 20.73 -21.00
N LEU A 179 -2.73 19.53 -21.11
CA LEU A 179 -1.32 19.28 -21.37
C LEU A 179 -1.20 18.86 -22.83
N GLU A 180 -0.49 19.64 -23.61
CA GLU A 180 -0.15 19.29 -24.99
C GLU A 180 1.08 18.37 -24.97
N VAL A 181 0.96 17.23 -25.65
CA VAL A 181 2.05 16.30 -25.88
C VAL A 181 2.39 16.37 -27.37
N GLU A 182 3.57 16.85 -27.66
CA GLU A 182 4.07 16.94 -29.03
C GLU A 182 4.30 15.55 -29.64
N GLU A 183 4.19 15.45 -30.94
CA GLU A 183 4.52 14.23 -31.68
C GLU A 183 6.01 13.95 -31.55
N GLY A 184 6.38 12.71 -31.20
CA GLY A 184 7.78 12.37 -31.08
C GLY A 184 8.05 10.99 -30.48
N ILE A 185 9.35 10.69 -30.35
CA ILE A 185 9.82 9.48 -29.67
C ILE A 185 10.15 9.82 -28.22
N TYR A 186 9.44 9.19 -27.32
CA TYR A 186 9.59 9.33 -25.87
C TYR A 186 10.25 8.12 -25.26
N THR A 187 11.05 8.33 -24.24
CA THR A 187 11.60 7.25 -23.44
C THR A 187 10.69 7.01 -22.25
N ILE A 188 10.20 5.78 -22.09
CA ILE A 188 9.34 5.34 -20.99
C ILE A 188 10.10 4.30 -20.17
N GLY A 189 9.87 4.31 -18.85
CA GLY A 189 10.53 3.45 -17.87
C GLY A 189 11.36 4.25 -16.89
N TYR A 190 11.53 3.69 -15.67
CA TYR A 190 12.27 4.35 -14.60
C TYR A 190 13.77 4.36 -14.89
N GLN A 191 14.43 5.50 -14.66
CA GLN A 191 15.85 5.73 -14.91
C GLN A 191 16.56 6.39 -13.71
N GLY A 192 15.94 6.46 -12.55
CA GLY A 192 16.50 7.10 -11.35
C GLY A 192 17.19 6.12 -10.39
N ASP A 193 17.72 6.66 -9.30
CA ASP A 193 18.39 5.89 -8.23
C ASP A 193 17.50 5.70 -6.99
N ALA A 194 16.26 6.24 -7.00
CA ALA A 194 15.32 6.08 -5.90
C ALA A 194 14.58 4.72 -5.98
N PHE A 195 13.80 4.41 -4.95
CA PHE A 195 12.99 3.20 -4.95
C PHE A 195 12.05 3.15 -6.17
N HIS A 196 11.93 1.98 -6.76
CA HIS A 196 11.00 1.66 -7.84
C HIS A 196 10.57 0.19 -7.72
N PHE A 197 9.41 -0.14 -8.25
CA PHE A 197 9.01 -1.53 -8.43
C PHE A 197 9.61 -2.10 -9.72
N ASP A 198 9.72 -3.42 -9.81
CA ASP A 198 10.28 -4.13 -10.97
C ASP A 198 9.51 -3.85 -12.26
N ASN A 199 8.19 -3.66 -12.18
CA ASN A 199 7.34 -3.33 -13.32
C ASN A 199 7.49 -1.87 -13.82
N GLU A 200 8.19 -1.01 -13.08
CA GLU A 200 8.55 0.34 -13.52
C GLU A 200 9.84 0.37 -14.35
N LEU A 201 10.60 -0.73 -14.35
CA LEU A 201 11.78 -0.92 -15.19
C LEU A 201 11.38 -1.19 -16.66
N GLY A 202 12.33 -1.47 -17.49
CA GLY A 202 12.05 -1.76 -18.91
C GLY A 202 12.05 -0.50 -19.75
N VAL A 203 13.13 0.29 -19.62
CA VAL A 203 13.33 1.52 -20.40
C VAL A 203 13.27 1.22 -21.90
N HIS A 204 12.33 1.83 -22.60
CA HIS A 204 12.12 1.66 -24.02
C HIS A 204 11.62 2.93 -24.69
N LYS A 205 11.71 2.97 -26.02
CA LYS A 205 11.27 4.11 -26.82
C LYS A 205 9.88 3.85 -27.38
N VAL A 206 8.98 4.84 -27.23
CA VAL A 206 7.62 4.80 -27.77
C VAL A 206 7.39 6.04 -28.63
N TYR A 207 6.86 5.84 -29.83
CA TYR A 207 6.36 6.94 -30.63
C TYR A 207 4.96 7.33 -30.16
N LEU A 208 4.79 8.62 -29.81
CA LEU A 208 3.51 9.21 -29.45
C LEU A 208 3.10 10.20 -30.53
N GLN A 209 1.84 10.12 -30.96
CA GLN A 209 1.26 11.14 -31.81
C GLN A 209 0.92 12.40 -31.01
N ALA A 210 0.89 13.55 -31.65
CA ALA A 210 0.43 14.80 -31.05
C ALA A 210 -0.93 14.59 -30.40
N SER A 211 -1.04 14.93 -29.12
CA SER A 211 -2.25 14.73 -28.35
C SER A 211 -2.42 15.80 -27.27
N VAL A 212 -3.67 15.99 -26.84
CA VAL A 212 -3.99 16.91 -25.76
C VAL A 212 -4.65 16.12 -24.62
N TRP A 213 -4.04 16.17 -23.46
CA TRP A 213 -4.48 15.45 -22.27
C TRP A 213 -5.20 16.40 -21.32
N ARG A 214 -6.40 16.04 -20.92
CA ARG A 214 -7.12 16.78 -19.90
C ARG A 214 -6.66 16.32 -18.51
N SER A 215 -6.20 17.23 -17.67
CA SER A 215 -5.95 16.96 -16.28
C SER A 215 -7.27 16.73 -15.54
N ILE A 216 -7.61 15.47 -15.28
CA ILE A 216 -8.74 15.09 -14.42
C ILE A 216 -8.28 14.92 -12.96
N PHE A 217 -6.99 14.78 -12.73
CA PHE A 217 -6.45 14.42 -11.43
C PHE A 217 -6.21 15.59 -10.48
N ASN A 218 -6.10 16.83 -10.98
CA ASN A 218 -5.91 17.99 -10.09
C ASN A 218 -7.07 18.20 -9.12
N PHE A 219 -8.26 17.69 -9.41
CA PHE A 219 -9.42 17.87 -8.54
C PHE A 219 -9.45 16.90 -7.35
N THR A 220 -8.99 15.67 -7.53
CA THR A 220 -9.08 14.64 -6.48
C THR A 220 -7.84 14.62 -5.58
N LEU A 221 -6.68 14.94 -6.11
CA LEU A 221 -5.43 14.98 -5.33
C LEU A 221 -5.30 16.26 -4.48
N ASP A 222 -5.66 17.42 -4.99
CA ASP A 222 -5.62 18.67 -4.21
C ASP A 222 -6.62 18.68 -3.04
N VAL A 223 -7.71 17.92 -3.13
CA VAL A 223 -8.71 17.80 -2.07
C VAL A 223 -8.26 16.80 -0.97
N HIS A 224 -7.47 15.80 -1.32
CA HIS A 224 -7.00 14.80 -0.33
C HIS A 224 -5.68 15.17 0.36
N VAL A 225 -4.87 16.02 -0.25
CA VAL A 225 -3.53 16.36 0.25
C VAL A 225 -3.55 17.50 1.27
N SER A 226 -4.62 18.31 1.32
CA SER A 226 -4.58 19.55 2.11
C SER A 226 -4.89 19.41 3.60
N GLU A 227 -5.46 18.32 4.10
CA GLU A 227 -5.87 18.33 5.52
C GLU A 227 -5.64 17.04 6.35
N THR A 228 -5.29 15.88 5.79
CA THR A 228 -5.15 14.66 6.59
C THR A 228 -3.99 13.71 6.28
N PHE A 229 -3.29 13.92 5.18
CA PHE A 229 -2.13 13.11 4.82
C PHE A 229 -1.00 14.02 4.37
N GLU A 230 0.07 14.12 5.14
CA GLU A 230 1.37 14.38 4.56
C GLU A 230 1.68 13.19 3.63
N VAL A 231 1.26 13.31 2.38
CA VAL A 231 1.75 12.44 1.32
C VAL A 231 3.25 12.66 1.31
N SER A 232 4.01 11.63 1.58
CA SER A 232 5.46 11.74 1.55
C SER A 232 5.87 12.43 0.24
N GLU A 233 6.84 13.33 0.31
CA GLU A 233 7.38 14.06 -0.86
C GLU A 233 7.70 13.12 -2.04
N THR A 234 7.93 11.84 -1.76
CA THR A 234 8.11 10.75 -2.71
C THR A 234 6.93 10.52 -3.64
N PHE A 235 5.69 10.61 -3.16
CA PHE A 235 4.52 10.40 -4.04
C PHE A 235 4.30 11.61 -4.96
N ALA A 236 4.44 12.83 -4.42
CA ALA A 236 4.36 14.05 -5.23
C ALA A 236 5.52 14.18 -6.23
N ALA A 237 6.73 13.74 -5.86
CA ALA A 237 7.88 13.69 -6.74
C ALA A 237 7.73 12.60 -7.83
N ARG A 238 7.10 11.46 -7.51
CA ARG A 238 6.79 10.41 -8.48
C ARG A 238 5.78 10.86 -9.53
N LEU A 239 4.76 11.62 -9.16
CA LEU A 239 3.81 12.20 -10.12
C LEU A 239 4.46 13.25 -11.04
N LYS A 240 5.54 13.91 -10.59
CA LYS A 240 6.30 14.86 -11.43
C LYS A 240 7.29 14.18 -12.38
N ASN A 241 7.79 12.99 -12.02
CA ASN A 241 8.81 12.27 -12.77
C ASN A 241 8.34 10.94 -13.39
N SER A 242 7.12 10.49 -13.11
CA SER A 242 6.58 9.27 -13.68
C SER A 242 5.98 9.56 -15.05
N SER A 243 6.60 9.00 -16.06
CA SER A 243 5.96 8.77 -17.34
C SER A 243 4.73 7.88 -17.09
N PHE A 244 3.56 8.43 -17.30
CA PHE A 244 2.25 7.87 -17.01
C PHE A 244 2.11 6.38 -17.37
N ILE A 245 1.76 5.56 -16.39
CA ILE A 245 1.13 4.26 -16.66
C ILE A 245 -0.38 4.48 -16.61
N ILE A 246 -0.99 4.57 -17.79
CA ILE A 246 -2.44 4.51 -17.93
C ILE A 246 -2.83 3.05 -17.94
N THR A 247 -3.32 2.53 -16.82
CA THR A 247 -4.13 1.32 -16.85
C THR A 247 -5.49 1.71 -17.41
N GLN A 248 -5.76 1.29 -18.64
CA GLN A 248 -7.10 1.38 -19.21
C GLN A 248 -8.06 0.54 -18.37
N TRP A 249 -8.92 1.19 -17.61
CA TRP A 249 -10.14 0.59 -17.12
C TRP A 249 -11.10 0.47 -18.30
N GLN A 250 -11.32 -0.75 -18.78
CA GLN A 250 -12.45 -1.04 -19.67
C GLN A 250 -13.70 -1.12 -18.79
N PRO A 251 -14.76 -0.36 -19.09
CA PRO A 251 -16.04 -0.56 -18.43
C PRO A 251 -16.59 -1.94 -18.86
N PHE A 252 -16.96 -2.75 -17.89
CA PHE A 252 -17.73 -3.95 -18.15
C PHE A 252 -19.12 -3.54 -18.65
N THR A 253 -19.47 -3.96 -19.87
CA THR A 253 -20.84 -3.99 -20.39
C THR A 253 -21.56 -5.21 -19.83
#